data_f549726770873420c7cf0c43fa490cf7
#
_entry.id   f549726770873420c7cf0c43fa490cf7
#
_cell.length_a   1.000
_cell.length_b   1.000
_cell.length_c   1.000
_cell.angle_alpha   90.00
_cell.angle_beta   90.00
_cell.angle_gamma   90.00
#
_symmetry.space_group_name_H-M   'P 1'
#
loop_
_entity.id
_entity.type
_entity.pdbx_description
1 polymer ?
#
loop_
_entity_poly.entity_id
_entity_poly.type
_entity_poly.pdbx_seq_one_letter_code
_entity_poly.pdbx_strand_id
1 'polypeptide(L)'
;GVSGVAAQRVGEKLFQVSLGKQVMCVTHLPQIAAMADSHYVIKKEERSGRTYTDVLPLDKEGRLRELARLHGGDNITELTLASAAEQIENAAKFKETVKKRP
;
A
#
# COMPACT_ATOMS: atom_id res chain seq x y z
N GLY A 1 8.18 -12.70 -11.20
CA GLY A 1 7.67 -11.78 -10.19
C GLY A 1 7.60 -12.40 -8.82
N VAL A 2 7.32 -11.56 -7.85
CA VAL A 2 7.18 -11.98 -6.46
C VAL A 2 5.76 -12.55 -6.26
N SER A 3 5.64 -13.73 -5.65
CA SER A 3 4.32 -14.29 -5.34
C SER A 3 3.60 -13.44 -4.29
N GLY A 4 2.27 -13.58 -4.21
CA GLY A 4 1.48 -12.88 -3.21
C GLY A 4 1.91 -13.20 -1.78
N VAL A 5 2.25 -14.46 -1.51
CA VAL A 5 2.72 -14.87 -0.19
C VAL A 5 4.07 -14.23 0.14
N ALA A 6 5.00 -14.24 -0.82
CA ALA A 6 6.31 -13.62 -0.61
C ALA A 6 6.18 -12.10 -0.41
N ALA A 7 5.31 -11.45 -1.18
CA ALA A 7 5.05 -10.01 -1.01
C ALA A 7 4.48 -9.72 0.37
N GLN A 8 3.56 -10.55 0.86
CA GLN A 8 3.01 -10.43 2.21
C GLN A 8 4.12 -10.49 3.26
N ARG A 9 5.02 -11.46 3.15
CA ARG A 9 6.14 -11.61 4.10
C ARG A 9 7.09 -10.42 4.06
N VAL A 10 7.37 -9.88 2.86
CA VAL A 10 8.19 -8.68 2.72
C VAL A 10 7.52 -7.49 3.41
N GLY A 11 6.23 -7.30 3.20
CA GLY A 11 5.49 -6.23 3.85
C GLY A 11 5.52 -6.33 5.36
N GLU A 12 5.31 -7.53 5.89
CA GLU A 12 5.38 -7.79 7.33
C GLU A 12 6.75 -7.45 7.91
N LYS A 13 7.81 -7.84 7.21
CA LYS A 13 9.17 -7.56 7.65
C LYS A 13 9.50 -6.07 7.60
N LEU A 14 9.07 -5.39 6.56
CA LEU A 14 9.25 -3.94 6.46
C LEU A 14 8.58 -3.22 7.62
N PHE A 15 7.37 -3.65 7.98
CA PHE A 15 6.70 -3.07 9.14
C PHE A 15 7.48 -3.29 10.43
N GLN A 16 7.99 -4.49 10.66
CA GLN A 16 8.79 -4.79 11.86
C GLN A 16 10.03 -3.90 11.94
N VAL A 17 10.72 -3.73 10.81
CA VAL A 17 11.89 -2.84 10.74
C VAL A 17 11.49 -1.40 11.04
N SER A 18 10.30 -0.97 10.61
CA SER A 18 9.83 0.39 10.81
C SER A 18 9.56 0.75 12.27
N LEU A 19 9.48 -0.22 13.17
CA LEU A 19 9.31 0.05 14.60
C LEU A 19 10.53 0.74 15.21
N GLY A 20 11.70 0.57 14.63
CA GLY A 20 12.92 1.19 15.10
C GLY A 20 13.45 2.31 14.22
N LYS A 21 12.84 2.54 13.06
CA LYS A 21 13.29 3.53 12.09
C LYS A 21 12.20 3.83 11.08
N GLN A 22 12.37 4.94 10.37
CA GLN A 22 11.48 5.25 9.26
C GLN A 22 11.87 4.43 8.03
N VAL A 23 10.88 3.80 7.42
CA VAL A 23 11.07 3.02 6.19
C VAL A 23 10.21 3.64 5.09
N MET A 24 10.82 3.88 3.93
CA MET A 24 10.12 4.32 2.74
C MET A 24 10.26 3.24 1.68
N CYS A 25 9.14 2.86 1.07
CA CYS A 25 9.12 1.81 0.06
C CYS A 25 8.33 2.27 -1.15
N VAL A 26 8.87 2.05 -2.34
CA VAL A 26 8.16 2.27 -3.61
C VAL A 26 7.76 0.89 -4.13
N THR A 27 6.48 0.69 -4.33
CA THR A 27 5.97 -0.63 -4.72
C THR A 27 4.67 -0.51 -5.53
N HIS A 28 4.40 -1.52 -6.32
CA HIS A 28 3.12 -1.70 -7.00
C HIS A 28 2.35 -2.91 -6.44
N LEU A 29 2.86 -3.51 -5.37
CA LEU A 29 2.27 -4.72 -4.79
C LEU A 29 1.32 -4.34 -3.64
N PRO A 30 0.03 -4.69 -3.74
CA PRO A 30 -0.94 -4.31 -2.71
C PRO A 30 -0.61 -4.91 -1.34
N GLN A 31 -0.01 -6.08 -1.28
CA GLN A 31 0.38 -6.72 -0.02
C GLN A 31 1.36 -5.87 0.77
N ILE A 32 2.27 -5.18 0.08
CA ILE A 32 3.26 -4.32 0.71
C ILE A 32 2.62 -2.97 1.04
N ALA A 33 1.89 -2.39 0.08
CA ALA A 33 1.23 -1.09 0.26
C ALA A 33 0.24 -1.10 1.43
N ALA A 34 -0.47 -2.21 1.64
CA ALA A 34 -1.44 -2.34 2.73
C ALA A 34 -0.79 -2.26 4.11
N MET A 35 0.51 -2.56 4.22
CA MET A 35 1.24 -2.52 5.49
C MET A 35 1.71 -1.11 5.86
N ALA A 36 1.61 -0.16 4.96
CA ALA A 36 2.09 1.21 5.21
C ALA A 36 1.25 1.91 6.27
N ASP A 37 1.90 2.74 7.09
CA ASP A 37 1.21 3.65 8.01
C ASP A 37 0.76 4.91 7.28
N SER A 38 1.55 5.32 6.28
CA SER A 38 1.22 6.45 5.40
C SER A 38 1.39 6.01 3.97
N HIS A 39 0.43 6.35 3.13
CA HIS A 39 0.40 5.91 1.74
C HIS A 39 0.36 7.13 0.82
N TYR A 40 1.25 7.16 -0.15
CA TYR A 40 1.33 8.23 -1.14
C TYR A 40 1.20 7.63 -2.53
N VAL A 41 0.64 8.38 -3.46
CA VAL A 41 0.60 8.00 -4.86
C VAL A 41 1.52 8.91 -5.64
N ILE A 42 2.27 8.32 -6.59
CA ILE A 42 3.15 9.07 -7.49
C ILE A 42 2.40 9.27 -8.80
N LYS A 43 2.19 10.53 -9.17
CA LYS A 43 1.55 10.88 -10.43
C LYS A 43 2.53 11.63 -11.32
N LYS A 44 2.63 11.17 -12.56
CA LYS A 44 3.42 11.84 -13.58
C LYS A 44 2.48 12.51 -14.57
N GLU A 45 2.75 13.76 -14.88
CA GLU A 45 1.93 14.54 -15.78
C GLU A 45 2.84 15.28 -16.77
N GLU A 46 2.48 15.25 -18.04
CA GLU A 46 3.21 15.98 -19.06
C GLU A 46 2.46 17.28 -19.37
N ARG A 47 3.15 18.40 -19.20
CA ARG A 47 2.60 19.73 -19.49
C ARG A 47 3.65 20.54 -20.24
N SER A 48 3.27 21.10 -21.39
CA SER A 48 4.15 21.98 -22.19
C SER A 48 5.50 21.34 -22.51
N GLY A 49 5.50 20.06 -22.85
CA GLY A 49 6.72 19.32 -23.20
C GLY A 49 7.60 18.94 -22.03
N ARG A 50 7.14 19.15 -20.80
CA ARG A 50 7.88 18.78 -19.58
C ARG A 50 7.09 17.77 -18.77
N THR A 51 7.81 16.87 -18.13
CA THR A 51 7.22 15.88 -17.21
C THR A 51 7.30 16.41 -15.79
N TYR A 52 6.15 16.43 -15.12
CA TYR A 52 6.05 16.81 -13.71
C TYR A 52 5.70 15.58 -12.91
N THR A 53 6.31 15.44 -11.76
CA THR A 53 6.05 14.33 -10.85
C THR A 53 5.52 14.89 -9.53
N ASP A 54 4.33 14.45 -9.15
CA ASP A 54 3.73 14.81 -7.87
C ASP A 54 3.67 13.58 -6.97
N VAL A 55 3.92 13.79 -5.68
CA VAL A 55 3.76 12.78 -4.65
C VAL A 55 2.64 13.26 -3.74
N LEU A 56 1.51 12.57 -3.78
CA LEU A 56 0.29 13.02 -3.11
C LEU A 56 -0.07 12.06 -1.99
N PRO A 57 -0.31 12.57 -0.78
CA PRO A 57 -0.79 11.72 0.32
C PRO A 57 -2.20 11.26 0.04
N LEU A 58 -2.50 10.02 0.43
CA LEU A 58 -3.83 9.46 0.30
C LEU A 58 -4.52 9.47 1.65
N ASP A 59 -5.79 9.89 1.66
CA ASP A 59 -6.65 9.72 2.81
C ASP A 59 -7.18 8.26 2.82
N LYS A 60 -8.04 7.95 3.77
CA LYS A 60 -8.58 6.61 3.94
C LYS A 60 -9.30 6.11 2.68
N GLU A 61 -10.15 6.94 2.09
CA GLU A 61 -10.88 6.59 0.87
C GLU A 61 -9.95 6.45 -0.32
N GLY A 62 -9.03 7.37 -0.49
CA GLY A 62 -8.04 7.32 -1.57
C GLY A 62 -7.16 6.09 -1.49
N ARG A 63 -6.76 5.71 -0.28
CA ARG A 63 -5.97 4.51 -0.04
C ARG A 63 -6.73 3.24 -0.43
N LEU A 64 -8.00 3.16 -0.05
CA LEU A 64 -8.86 2.03 -0.41
C LEU A 64 -8.95 1.88 -1.92
N ARG A 65 -9.20 2.97 -2.62
CA ARG A 65 -9.33 2.96 -4.08
C ARG A 65 -8.01 2.61 -4.76
N GLU A 66 -6.90 3.13 -4.28
CA GLU A 66 -5.59 2.81 -4.84
C GLU A 66 -5.23 1.33 -4.65
N LEU A 67 -5.50 0.76 -3.48
CA LEU A 67 -5.28 -0.66 -3.26
C LEU A 67 -6.19 -1.51 -4.16
N ALA A 68 -7.44 -1.10 -4.35
CA ALA A 68 -8.34 -1.78 -5.28
C ALA A 68 -7.79 -1.76 -6.71
N ARG A 69 -7.24 -0.62 -7.14
CA ARG A 69 -6.60 -0.48 -8.45
C ARG A 69 -5.39 -1.41 -8.58
N LEU A 70 -4.58 -1.52 -7.54
CA LEU A 70 -3.42 -2.42 -7.53
C LEU A 70 -3.84 -3.89 -7.63
N HIS A 71 -5.01 -4.24 -7.11
CA HIS A 71 -5.55 -5.60 -7.22
C HIS A 71 -6.08 -5.91 -8.61
N GLY A 72 -6.87 -5.02 -9.19
CA GLY A 72 -7.65 -5.30 -10.37
C GLY A 72 -7.39 -4.42 -11.59
N GLY A 73 -6.40 -3.55 -11.53
CA GLY A 73 -6.15 -2.58 -12.59
C GLY A 73 -7.10 -1.38 -12.49
N ASP A 74 -7.24 -0.65 -13.58
CA ASP A 74 -8.00 0.61 -13.55
C ASP A 74 -9.51 0.41 -13.37
N ASN A 75 -10.02 -0.80 -13.61
CA ASN A 75 -11.43 -1.10 -13.46
C ASN A 75 -11.73 -1.52 -12.01
N ILE A 76 -12.07 -0.53 -11.18
CA ILE A 76 -12.38 -0.76 -9.77
C ILE A 76 -13.81 -1.29 -9.66
N THR A 77 -13.96 -2.46 -9.04
CA THR A 77 -15.25 -3.11 -8.84
C THR A 77 -15.56 -3.23 -7.35
N GLU A 78 -16.79 -3.62 -7.03
CA GLU A 78 -17.16 -3.91 -5.63
C GLU A 78 -16.28 -5.02 -5.06
N LEU A 79 -15.95 -6.02 -5.87
CA LEU A 79 -15.10 -7.12 -5.43
C LEU A 79 -13.69 -6.64 -5.11
N THR A 80 -13.09 -5.82 -5.97
CA THR A 80 -11.73 -5.32 -5.71
C THR A 80 -11.71 -4.35 -4.53
N LEU A 81 -12.77 -3.56 -4.33
CA LEU A 81 -12.89 -2.70 -3.14
C LEU A 81 -13.00 -3.53 -1.87
N ALA A 82 -13.80 -4.61 -1.90
CA ALA A 82 -13.93 -5.50 -0.75
C ALA A 82 -12.61 -6.21 -0.43
N SER A 83 -11.89 -6.66 -1.46
CA SER A 83 -10.58 -7.28 -1.29
C SER A 83 -9.57 -6.31 -0.69
N ALA A 84 -9.57 -5.07 -1.16
CA ALA A 84 -8.68 -4.02 -0.64
C ALA A 84 -9.01 -3.71 0.82
N ALA A 85 -10.30 -3.60 1.16
CA ALA A 85 -10.74 -3.33 2.53
C ALA A 85 -10.32 -4.46 3.48
N GLU A 86 -10.50 -5.70 3.07
CA GLU A 86 -10.08 -6.86 3.86
C GLU A 86 -8.58 -6.86 4.07
N GLN A 87 -7.81 -6.55 3.04
CA GLN A 87 -6.37 -6.52 3.12
C GLN A 87 -5.86 -5.44 4.08
N ILE A 88 -6.46 -4.25 4.05
CA ILE A 88 -6.15 -3.17 4.99
C ILE A 88 -6.46 -3.61 6.43
N GLU A 89 -7.61 -4.24 6.63
CA GLU A 89 -8.02 -4.72 7.95
C GLU A 89 -7.07 -5.78 8.48
N ASN A 90 -6.71 -6.76 7.65
CA ASN A 90 -5.77 -7.81 8.03
C ASN A 90 -4.39 -7.24 8.36
N ALA A 91 -3.94 -6.26 7.59
CA ALA A 91 -2.68 -5.56 7.86
C ALA A 91 -2.73 -4.85 9.21
N ALA A 92 -3.83 -4.16 9.51
CA ALA A 92 -4.00 -3.48 10.79
C ALA A 92 -3.95 -4.44 11.97
N LYS A 93 -4.58 -5.60 11.84
CA LYS A 93 -4.55 -6.65 12.88
C LYS A 93 -3.14 -7.18 13.10
N PHE A 94 -2.42 -7.44 12.02
CA PHE A 94 -1.03 -7.88 12.12
C PHE A 94 -0.16 -6.85 12.84
N LYS A 95 -0.31 -5.58 12.46
CA LYS A 95 0.47 -4.49 13.07
C LYS A 95 0.22 -4.39 14.57
N GLU A 96 -1.05 -4.52 14.98
CA GLU A 96 -1.40 -4.51 16.40
C GLU A 96 -0.74 -5.68 17.15
N THR A 97 -0.73 -6.86 16.55
CA THR A 97 -0.08 -8.05 17.13
C THR A 97 1.41 -7.80 17.34
N VAL A 98 2.08 -7.22 16.36
CA VAL A 98 3.52 -6.94 16.44
C VAL A 98 3.82 -5.89 17.49
N LYS A 99 3.02 -4.81 17.56
CA LYS A 99 3.21 -3.73 18.53
C LYS A 99 3.04 -4.19 19.97
N LYS A 100 2.26 -5.25 20.21
CA LYS A 100 2.02 -5.79 21.56
C LYS A 100 3.09 -6.76 22.01
N ARG A 101 4.02 -7.14 21.16
CA ARG A 101 5.12 -8.04 21.54
C ARG A 101 6.08 -7.33 22.48
N PRO A 102 6.55 -8.03 23.53
CA PRO A 102 7.52 -7.46 24.46
C PRO A 102 8.86 -7.18 23.79
#